data_12886a5d7ee5ee0826552f70ecda44e6
#
_entry.id   12886a5d7ee5ee0826552f70ecda44e6
#
_cell.length_a   1.000
_cell.length_b   1.000
_cell.length_c   1.000
_cell.angle_alpha   90.00
_cell.angle_beta   90.00
_cell.angle_gamma   90.00
#
_symmetry.space_group_name_H-M   'P 1'
#
loop_
_entity.id
_entity.type
_entity.pdbx_description
1 polymer ?
#
loop_
_entity_poly.entity_id
_entity_poly.type
_entity_poly.pdbx_seq_one_letter_code
_entity_poly.pdbx_strand_id
1 'polypeptide(L)'
;MKRRILIGWLLALAMAVPVRGENIAWVDFQVPYESLRYAMQVDIDTFEQEKHIGWIDILAVTACRTGGKCGLSAVKKAAADLKGDRTPEALLGSVFRYYGYYRAAYTMALGGLLGSYAIEKDGVWVATYGLKAFSPIAEGYGYRHYDDFGAGRSFGFARKHLGNDLLGELGTPIVAVEGGVVEAMGWNRYGGWRIGIRSFDSKRYYYYAHLQKDRPYAPGLAEGDLVQAGDLIGFMGRTGYSDRENVNNIEAVHLHFGLELVPEESRKECNAEIWIDVYSLVRLLDSHRSSLRKTDDGWQRAYPYRDLDTEMWSGS
;
A
#
# COMPACT_ATOMS: atom_id res chain seq x y z
N MET A 1 -32.41 -22.11 9.48
CA MET A 1 -31.83 -21.85 8.13
C MET A 1 -31.18 -20.45 8.08
N LYS A 2 -30.23 -20.10 8.99
CA LYS A 2 -29.58 -18.76 9.03
C LYS A 2 -28.07 -18.83 9.32
N ARG A 3 -27.36 -19.90 8.93
CA ARG A 3 -25.93 -20.06 9.24
C ARG A 3 -25.00 -20.16 8.01
N ARG A 4 -25.48 -19.83 6.81
CA ARG A 4 -24.68 -19.99 5.56
C ARG A 4 -24.22 -18.69 4.90
N ILE A 5 -24.48 -17.53 5.47
CA ILE A 5 -24.14 -16.24 4.84
C ILE A 5 -22.78 -15.69 5.33
N LEU A 6 -22.23 -16.17 6.45
CA LEU A 6 -20.95 -15.69 6.99
C LEU A 6 -19.70 -16.29 6.33
N ILE A 7 -19.84 -17.35 5.54
CA ILE A 7 -18.68 -18.03 4.92
C ILE A 7 -18.26 -17.39 3.58
N GLY A 8 -19.12 -16.61 2.97
CA GLY A 8 -18.83 -15.94 1.69
C GLY A 8 -17.88 -14.73 1.75
N TRP A 9 -17.63 -14.18 2.94
CA TRP A 9 -16.77 -13.00 3.15
C TRP A 9 -15.27 -13.31 3.23
N LEU A 10 -14.92 -14.59 3.30
CA LEU A 10 -13.55 -15.08 3.54
C LEU A 10 -12.82 -15.59 2.31
N LEU A 11 -13.50 -15.74 1.17
CA LEU A 11 -12.94 -16.48 0.04
C LEU A 11 -12.20 -15.67 -1.02
N ALA A 12 -12.22 -14.36 -0.93
CA ALA A 12 -11.53 -13.49 -1.89
C ALA A 12 -10.21 -12.90 -1.38
N LEU A 13 -10.16 -12.75 -0.08
CA LEU A 13 -8.97 -12.47 0.69
C LEU A 13 -8.69 -13.78 1.42
N ALA A 14 -7.88 -14.64 0.86
CA ALA A 14 -7.70 -16.00 1.37
C ALA A 14 -7.32 -16.00 2.86
N MET A 15 -8.24 -16.44 3.69
CA MET A 15 -8.09 -16.79 5.09
C MET A 15 -7.49 -15.72 6.02
N ALA A 16 -8.37 -14.83 6.51
CA ALA A 16 -8.08 -14.14 7.77
C ALA A 16 -8.10 -15.19 8.90
N VAL A 17 -6.95 -15.45 9.51
CA VAL A 17 -6.86 -16.30 10.69
C VAL A 17 -6.83 -15.37 11.92
N PRO A 18 -7.85 -15.36 12.79
CA PRO A 18 -7.79 -14.56 14.00
C PRO A 18 -6.67 -15.08 14.90
N VAL A 19 -5.74 -14.22 15.26
CA VAL A 19 -4.75 -14.49 16.29
C VAL A 19 -5.45 -14.42 17.66
N ARG A 20 -5.29 -15.46 18.47
CA ARG A 20 -5.95 -15.57 19.78
C ARG A 20 -5.48 -14.44 20.69
N GLY A 21 -6.38 -13.50 21.03
CA GLY A 21 -6.14 -12.39 21.97
C GLY A 21 -6.09 -11.00 21.36
N GLU A 22 -6.01 -10.89 20.04
CA GLU A 22 -6.04 -9.61 19.32
C GLU A 22 -7.06 -9.70 18.17
N ASN A 23 -7.87 -8.66 18.02
CA ASN A 23 -8.84 -8.57 16.92
C ASN A 23 -8.15 -8.17 15.60
N ILE A 24 -7.01 -8.80 15.29
CA ILE A 24 -6.22 -8.54 14.10
C ILE A 24 -6.47 -9.64 13.08
N ALA A 25 -6.88 -9.27 11.88
CA ALA A 25 -6.93 -10.14 10.71
C ALA A 25 -5.76 -9.82 9.77
N TRP A 26 -5.28 -10.80 9.05
CA TRP A 26 -4.29 -10.63 8.01
C TRP A 26 -4.68 -11.43 6.76
N VAL A 27 -4.31 -10.90 5.60
CA VAL A 27 -4.76 -11.41 4.33
C VAL A 27 -3.59 -11.55 3.37
N ASP A 28 -3.46 -12.75 2.81
CA ASP A 28 -2.58 -13.03 1.69
C ASP A 28 -3.17 -12.39 0.43
N PHE A 29 -2.52 -11.33 -0.07
CA PHE A 29 -2.94 -10.61 -1.25
C PHE A 29 -2.51 -11.37 -2.52
N GLN A 30 -3.39 -12.22 -3.02
CA GLN A 30 -3.11 -13.18 -4.10
C GLN A 30 -3.16 -12.56 -5.50
N VAL A 31 -2.59 -11.37 -5.68
CA VAL A 31 -2.40 -10.76 -7.00
C VAL A 31 -0.90 -10.68 -7.28
N PRO A 32 -0.35 -11.56 -8.12
CA PRO A 32 1.07 -11.54 -8.47
C PRO A 32 1.49 -10.22 -9.12
N TYR A 33 2.72 -9.80 -8.89
CA TYR A 33 3.32 -8.60 -9.47
C TYR A 33 3.04 -8.43 -10.97
N GLU A 34 3.26 -9.50 -11.76
CA GLU A 34 3.05 -9.46 -13.22
C GLU A 34 1.60 -9.17 -13.60
N SER A 35 0.65 -9.64 -12.77
CA SER A 35 -0.78 -9.38 -12.96
C SER A 35 -1.15 -7.95 -12.61
N LEU A 36 -0.62 -7.42 -11.51
CA LEU A 36 -0.78 -6.01 -11.12
C LEU A 36 -0.23 -5.10 -12.22
N ARG A 37 1.01 -5.33 -12.64
CA ARG A 37 1.67 -4.55 -13.68
C ARG A 37 0.90 -4.55 -15.00
N TYR A 38 0.41 -5.71 -15.42
CA TYR A 38 -0.36 -5.84 -16.65
C TYR A 38 -1.69 -5.10 -16.56
N ALA A 39 -2.45 -5.30 -15.47
CA ALA A 39 -3.75 -4.64 -15.29
C ALA A 39 -3.60 -3.12 -15.22
N MET A 40 -2.60 -2.63 -14.48
CA MET A 40 -2.24 -1.20 -14.38
C MET A 40 -1.90 -0.62 -15.76
N GLN A 41 -1.09 -1.32 -16.57
CA GLN A 41 -0.73 -0.83 -17.89
C GLN A 41 -1.94 -0.72 -18.82
N VAL A 42 -2.88 -1.68 -18.76
CA VAL A 42 -4.14 -1.61 -19.54
C VAL A 42 -4.99 -0.41 -19.12
N ASP A 43 -5.07 -0.14 -17.82
CA ASP A 43 -5.79 1.02 -17.28
C ASP A 43 -5.19 2.32 -17.84
N ILE A 44 -3.87 2.50 -17.72
CA ILE A 44 -3.15 3.68 -18.22
C ILE A 44 -3.33 3.83 -19.75
N ASP A 45 -3.12 2.75 -20.51
CA ASP A 45 -3.21 2.77 -21.97
C ASP A 45 -4.62 3.09 -22.49
N THR A 46 -5.64 2.85 -21.68
CA THR A 46 -7.04 3.07 -22.09
C THR A 46 -7.67 4.31 -21.46
N PHE A 47 -6.95 5.05 -20.62
CA PHE A 47 -7.52 6.17 -19.86
C PHE A 47 -8.14 7.25 -20.76
N GLU A 48 -7.47 7.62 -21.85
CA GLU A 48 -7.95 8.63 -22.81
C GLU A 48 -8.79 8.04 -23.96
N GLN A 49 -9.03 6.72 -23.94
CA GLN A 49 -9.84 6.08 -24.99
C GLN A 49 -11.32 6.23 -24.70
N GLU A 50 -12.16 6.12 -25.74
CA GLU A 50 -13.62 6.12 -25.61
C GLU A 50 -14.12 5.14 -24.54
N LYS A 51 -13.41 4.01 -24.39
CA LYS A 51 -13.68 3.02 -23.36
C LYS A 51 -12.46 2.82 -22.46
N HIS A 52 -12.48 3.47 -21.32
CA HIS A 52 -11.51 3.24 -20.25
C HIS A 52 -11.77 1.91 -19.54
N ILE A 53 -10.72 1.14 -19.28
CA ILE A 53 -10.78 -0.16 -18.62
C ILE A 53 -9.91 -0.14 -17.36
N GLY A 54 -10.56 0.12 -16.24
CA GLY A 54 -9.88 0.24 -14.95
C GLY A 54 -9.26 -1.09 -14.46
N TRP A 55 -8.07 -1.04 -13.91
CA TRP A 55 -7.38 -2.21 -13.36
C TRP A 55 -8.15 -2.89 -12.23
N ILE A 56 -8.89 -2.11 -11.44
CA ILE A 56 -9.78 -2.64 -10.38
C ILE A 56 -10.85 -3.55 -10.99
N ASP A 57 -11.45 -3.16 -12.10
CA ASP A 57 -12.48 -3.94 -12.77
C ASP A 57 -11.91 -5.20 -13.44
N ILE A 58 -10.71 -5.10 -14.01
CA ILE A 58 -9.97 -6.27 -14.55
C ILE A 58 -9.73 -7.30 -13.44
N LEU A 59 -9.21 -6.86 -12.29
CA LEU A 59 -8.94 -7.72 -11.15
C LEU A 59 -10.22 -8.31 -10.56
N ALA A 60 -11.28 -7.50 -10.42
CA ALA A 60 -12.57 -7.95 -9.89
C ALA A 60 -13.23 -9.01 -10.79
N VAL A 61 -13.24 -8.81 -12.11
CA VAL A 61 -13.74 -9.79 -13.08
C VAL A 61 -12.90 -11.08 -13.00
N THR A 62 -11.58 -10.96 -12.92
CA THR A 62 -10.69 -12.10 -12.77
C THR A 62 -11.01 -12.88 -11.51
N ALA A 63 -11.08 -12.20 -10.37
CA ALA A 63 -11.32 -12.80 -9.06
C ALA A 63 -12.67 -13.51 -8.99
N CYS A 64 -13.72 -12.95 -9.59
CA CYS A 64 -15.03 -13.62 -9.71
C CYS A 64 -14.94 -14.98 -10.41
N ARG A 65 -14.11 -15.09 -11.44
CA ARG A 65 -13.95 -16.29 -12.24
C ARG A 65 -13.05 -17.35 -11.61
N THR A 66 -12.12 -16.92 -10.76
CA THR A 66 -11.02 -17.76 -10.25
C THR A 66 -11.08 -17.98 -8.75
N GLY A 67 -12.08 -17.43 -8.05
CA GLY A 67 -12.15 -17.48 -6.59
C GLY A 67 -11.05 -16.69 -5.90
N GLY A 68 -10.67 -15.52 -6.46
CA GLY A 68 -9.67 -14.61 -5.89
C GLY A 68 -8.23 -14.79 -6.41
N LYS A 69 -7.95 -15.84 -7.19
CA LYS A 69 -6.62 -16.10 -7.74
C LYS A 69 -6.40 -15.33 -9.04
N CYS A 70 -5.66 -14.23 -8.98
CA CYS A 70 -5.44 -13.33 -10.13
C CYS A 70 -4.16 -13.68 -10.92
N GLY A 71 -4.02 -14.92 -11.41
CA GLY A 71 -2.90 -15.30 -12.27
C GLY A 71 -2.90 -14.54 -13.60
N LEU A 72 -1.71 -14.26 -14.16
CA LEU A 72 -1.52 -13.38 -15.33
C LEU A 72 -2.38 -13.78 -16.55
N SER A 73 -2.50 -15.07 -16.87
CA SER A 73 -3.31 -15.53 -18.01
C SER A 73 -4.79 -15.18 -17.83
N ALA A 74 -5.32 -15.34 -16.61
CA ALA A 74 -6.71 -15.00 -16.30
C ALA A 74 -6.95 -13.49 -16.33
N VAL A 75 -5.99 -12.69 -15.85
CA VAL A 75 -6.02 -11.22 -15.89
C VAL A 75 -5.99 -10.73 -17.34
N LYS A 76 -5.12 -11.28 -18.19
CA LYS A 76 -5.09 -10.95 -19.63
C LYS A 76 -6.41 -11.26 -20.31
N LYS A 77 -7.02 -12.42 -19.99
CA LYS A 77 -8.32 -12.80 -20.55
C LYS A 77 -9.42 -11.84 -20.09
N ALA A 78 -9.48 -11.48 -18.80
CA ALA A 78 -10.46 -10.53 -18.28
C ALA A 78 -10.33 -9.15 -18.94
N ALA A 79 -9.11 -8.64 -19.10
CA ALA A 79 -8.86 -7.38 -19.79
C ALA A 79 -9.32 -7.42 -21.27
N ALA A 80 -9.02 -8.51 -21.98
CA ALA A 80 -9.47 -8.69 -23.36
C ALA A 80 -11.00 -8.75 -23.47
N ASP A 81 -11.67 -9.46 -22.55
CA ASP A 81 -13.13 -9.55 -22.51
C ASP A 81 -13.79 -8.19 -22.22
N LEU A 82 -13.18 -7.37 -21.32
CA LEU A 82 -13.66 -6.04 -20.99
C LEU A 82 -13.45 -5.01 -22.12
N LYS A 83 -12.50 -5.23 -23.04
CA LYS A 83 -12.34 -4.41 -24.25
C LYS A 83 -13.52 -4.55 -25.23
N GLY A 84 -14.22 -5.69 -25.19
CA GLY A 84 -15.44 -5.88 -25.99
C GLY A 84 -16.64 -5.14 -25.40
N ASP A 85 -17.80 -5.24 -26.09
CA ASP A 85 -19.01 -4.46 -25.75
C ASP A 85 -19.81 -5.02 -24.56
N ARG A 86 -19.39 -6.15 -24.01
CA ARG A 86 -20.10 -6.77 -22.89
C ARG A 86 -19.80 -6.08 -21.56
N THR A 87 -20.85 -5.91 -20.77
CA THR A 87 -20.73 -5.43 -19.39
C THR A 87 -20.12 -6.50 -18.47
N PRO A 88 -19.54 -6.14 -17.32
CA PRO A 88 -19.10 -7.13 -16.31
C PRO A 88 -20.19 -8.12 -15.93
N GLU A 89 -21.45 -7.71 -15.84
CA GLU A 89 -22.59 -8.58 -15.56
C GLU A 89 -22.78 -9.65 -16.65
N ALA A 90 -22.79 -9.23 -17.90
CA ALA A 90 -22.90 -10.13 -19.05
C ALA A 90 -21.69 -11.08 -19.19
N LEU A 91 -20.51 -10.64 -18.74
CA LEU A 91 -19.29 -11.45 -18.75
C LEU A 91 -19.26 -12.51 -17.65
N LEU A 92 -19.87 -12.23 -16.50
CA LEU A 92 -19.77 -13.03 -15.30
C LEU A 92 -20.99 -13.93 -15.06
N GLY A 93 -22.16 -13.58 -15.57
CA GLY A 93 -23.39 -14.37 -15.39
C GLY A 93 -23.66 -14.64 -13.90
N SER A 94 -23.79 -15.92 -13.52
CA SER A 94 -24.15 -16.31 -12.14
C SER A 94 -23.14 -15.90 -11.08
N VAL A 95 -21.87 -15.67 -11.44
CA VAL A 95 -20.82 -15.23 -10.49
C VAL A 95 -20.73 -13.72 -10.33
N PHE A 96 -21.52 -12.95 -11.09
CA PHE A 96 -21.61 -11.48 -10.97
C PHE A 96 -21.98 -11.02 -9.55
N ARG A 97 -22.72 -11.83 -8.80
CA ARG A 97 -23.04 -11.55 -7.39
C ARG A 97 -21.83 -11.28 -6.49
N TYR A 98 -20.63 -11.71 -6.88
CA TYR A 98 -19.38 -11.47 -6.16
C TYR A 98 -18.61 -10.24 -6.64
N TYR A 99 -19.01 -9.66 -7.77
CA TYR A 99 -18.27 -8.57 -8.42
C TYR A 99 -18.16 -7.33 -7.53
N GLY A 100 -19.27 -6.90 -6.94
CA GLY A 100 -19.28 -5.74 -6.02
C GLY A 100 -18.32 -5.93 -4.83
N TYR A 101 -18.27 -7.13 -4.29
CA TYR A 101 -17.35 -7.47 -3.20
C TYR A 101 -15.88 -7.38 -3.63
N TYR A 102 -15.50 -8.03 -4.72
CA TYR A 102 -14.12 -8.00 -5.20
C TYR A 102 -13.70 -6.60 -5.63
N ARG A 103 -14.58 -5.88 -6.30
CA ARG A 103 -14.33 -4.50 -6.70
C ARG A 103 -14.08 -3.59 -5.50
N ALA A 104 -14.90 -3.69 -4.47
CA ALA A 104 -14.72 -2.92 -3.24
C ALA A 104 -13.40 -3.28 -2.53
N ALA A 105 -13.06 -4.57 -2.43
CA ALA A 105 -11.81 -5.02 -1.81
C ALA A 105 -10.57 -4.49 -2.56
N TYR A 106 -10.54 -4.59 -3.88
CA TYR A 106 -9.43 -4.06 -4.68
C TYR A 106 -9.40 -2.53 -4.69
N THR A 107 -10.54 -1.86 -4.69
CA THR A 107 -10.58 -0.38 -4.54
C THR A 107 -9.97 0.03 -3.20
N MET A 108 -10.28 -0.69 -2.13
CA MET A 108 -9.71 -0.42 -0.80
C MET A 108 -8.19 -0.61 -0.78
N ALA A 109 -7.68 -1.68 -1.39
CA ALA A 109 -6.25 -1.99 -1.38
C ALA A 109 -5.43 -1.12 -2.36
N LEU A 110 -5.98 -0.76 -3.51
CA LEU A 110 -5.24 -0.24 -4.65
C LEU A 110 -5.72 1.14 -5.15
N GLY A 111 -6.90 1.60 -4.72
CA GLY A 111 -7.61 2.74 -5.32
C GLY A 111 -6.86 4.08 -5.30
N GLY A 112 -5.93 4.28 -4.38
CA GLY A 112 -5.13 5.51 -4.30
C GLY A 112 -3.80 5.47 -5.05
N LEU A 113 -3.46 4.33 -5.67
CA LEU A 113 -2.14 4.14 -6.27
C LEU A 113 -2.05 4.61 -7.72
N LEU A 114 -3.18 4.64 -8.42
CA LEU A 114 -3.31 5.07 -9.81
C LEU A 114 -4.28 6.24 -9.89
N GLY A 115 -3.94 7.25 -10.67
CA GLY A 115 -4.79 8.43 -10.81
C GLY A 115 -4.09 9.58 -11.51
N SER A 116 -4.69 10.77 -11.44
CA SER A 116 -4.18 11.99 -12.06
C SER A 116 -3.22 12.72 -11.13
N TYR A 117 -2.08 13.12 -11.65
CA TYR A 117 -1.09 13.93 -10.96
C TYR A 117 -0.40 14.89 -11.93
N ALA A 118 0.29 15.89 -11.42
CA ALA A 118 1.11 16.79 -12.22
C ALA A 118 2.53 16.88 -11.66
N ILE A 119 3.50 16.98 -12.57
CA ILE A 119 4.90 17.27 -12.27
C ILE A 119 5.31 18.53 -13.00
N GLU A 120 6.17 19.32 -12.40
CA GLU A 120 6.73 20.48 -13.06
C GLU A 120 7.98 20.08 -13.85
N LYS A 121 8.00 20.42 -15.14
CA LYS A 121 9.14 20.25 -16.03
C LYS A 121 9.44 21.59 -16.71
N ASP A 122 10.65 22.09 -16.52
CA ASP A 122 11.10 23.36 -17.12
C ASP A 122 10.15 24.55 -16.84
N GLY A 123 9.61 24.63 -15.62
CA GLY A 123 8.68 25.68 -15.21
C GLY A 123 7.22 25.47 -15.68
N VAL A 124 6.91 24.36 -16.32
CA VAL A 124 5.56 24.03 -16.83
C VAL A 124 5.01 22.82 -16.06
N TRP A 125 3.81 22.95 -15.52
CA TRP A 125 3.08 21.84 -14.93
C TRP A 125 2.47 20.94 -16.02
N VAL A 126 2.88 19.68 -16.00
CA VAL A 126 2.38 18.65 -16.94
C VAL A 126 1.53 17.66 -16.15
N ALA A 127 0.22 17.71 -16.43
CA ALA A 127 -0.73 16.72 -15.91
C ALA A 127 -0.60 15.40 -16.68
N THR A 128 -0.69 14.30 -15.97
CA THR A 128 -0.69 12.94 -16.54
C THR A 128 -1.55 12.03 -15.68
N TYR A 129 -1.96 10.91 -16.27
CA TYR A 129 -2.61 9.81 -15.56
C TYR A 129 -1.66 8.62 -15.49
N GLY A 130 -1.54 8.00 -14.32
CA GLY A 130 -0.65 6.86 -14.16
C GLY A 130 -0.42 6.46 -12.70
N LEU A 131 0.65 5.71 -12.47
CA LEU A 131 1.07 5.32 -11.13
C LEU A 131 1.54 6.57 -10.39
N LYS A 132 0.77 7.00 -9.39
CA LYS A 132 1.06 8.18 -8.56
C LYS A 132 1.63 7.84 -7.19
N ALA A 133 1.64 6.55 -6.83
CA ALA A 133 2.28 6.03 -5.63
C ALA A 133 3.75 5.70 -5.88
N PHE A 134 4.59 5.81 -4.86
CA PHE A 134 6.04 5.58 -4.94
C PHE A 134 6.46 4.37 -4.09
N SER A 135 7.61 3.76 -4.46
CA SER A 135 8.31 2.83 -3.57
C SER A 135 8.60 3.50 -2.22
N PRO A 136 8.49 2.79 -1.08
CA PRO A 136 8.84 3.38 0.21
C PRO A 136 10.32 3.73 0.35
N ILE A 137 11.18 3.23 -0.55
CA ILE A 137 12.62 3.52 -0.57
C ILE A 137 12.93 4.50 -1.70
N ALA A 138 13.59 5.60 -1.38
CA ALA A 138 13.98 6.63 -2.34
C ALA A 138 14.87 6.08 -3.46
N GLU A 139 14.87 6.77 -4.60
CA GLU A 139 15.75 6.46 -5.74
C GLU A 139 17.23 6.55 -5.35
N GLY A 140 18.06 5.67 -5.94
CA GLY A 140 19.51 5.62 -5.68
C GLY A 140 19.91 4.74 -4.49
N TYR A 141 18.96 4.20 -3.71
CA TYR A 141 19.22 3.33 -2.57
C TYR A 141 18.79 1.88 -2.86
N GLY A 142 19.73 0.94 -2.70
CA GLY A 142 19.49 -0.48 -2.85
C GLY A 142 18.79 -1.08 -1.61
N TYR A 143 17.97 -2.10 -1.83
CA TYR A 143 17.43 -2.93 -0.74
C TYR A 143 17.16 -4.36 -1.21
N ARG A 144 17.00 -5.28 -0.25
CA ARG A 144 16.50 -6.64 -0.49
C ARG A 144 15.11 -6.75 0.11
N HIS A 145 14.17 -7.25 -0.67
CA HIS A 145 12.79 -7.42 -0.26
C HIS A 145 12.51 -8.88 0.06
N TYR A 146 12.06 -9.18 1.26
CA TYR A 146 11.70 -10.52 1.69
C TYR A 146 10.19 -10.72 1.61
N ASP A 147 9.81 -11.89 1.07
CA ASP A 147 8.42 -12.39 1.07
C ASP A 147 8.17 -13.11 2.39
N ASP A 148 7.98 -12.34 3.45
CA ASP A 148 7.92 -12.83 4.83
C ASP A 148 6.63 -12.42 5.58
N PHE A 149 5.61 -11.96 4.84
CA PHE A 149 4.29 -11.71 5.41
C PHE A 149 3.72 -12.96 6.08
N GLY A 150 3.13 -12.81 7.26
CA GLY A 150 2.58 -13.94 8.03
C GLY A 150 3.63 -14.84 8.69
N ALA A 151 4.94 -14.61 8.49
CA ALA A 151 5.99 -15.35 9.16
C ALA A 151 5.92 -15.19 10.70
N GLY A 152 6.39 -16.20 11.44
CA GLY A 152 6.40 -16.15 12.89
C GLY A 152 7.39 -15.12 13.45
N ARG A 153 6.96 -14.37 14.45
CA ARG A 153 7.79 -13.46 15.26
C ARG A 153 7.56 -13.77 16.75
N SER A 154 8.56 -13.62 17.59
CA SER A 154 8.53 -14.13 18.98
C SER A 154 8.98 -13.16 20.06
N PHE A 155 9.25 -11.88 19.77
CA PHE A 155 9.61 -10.93 20.84
C PHE A 155 8.41 -10.68 21.77
N GLY A 156 8.53 -11.08 23.03
CA GLY A 156 7.51 -10.98 24.07
C GLY A 156 6.42 -12.06 23.98
N PHE A 157 5.84 -12.29 22.82
CA PHE A 157 4.86 -13.36 22.54
C PHE A 157 4.90 -13.76 21.07
N ALA A 158 4.35 -14.92 20.76
CA ALA A 158 4.25 -15.40 19.39
C ALA A 158 3.21 -14.58 18.62
N ARG A 159 3.59 -13.97 17.51
CA ARG A 159 2.72 -13.18 16.61
C ARG A 159 3.08 -13.42 15.15
N LYS A 160 2.20 -12.96 14.26
CA LYS A 160 2.46 -12.95 12.83
C LYS A 160 3.15 -11.65 12.42
N HIS A 161 3.95 -11.74 11.37
CA HIS A 161 4.55 -10.60 10.70
C HIS A 161 3.50 -9.94 9.79
N LEU A 162 3.10 -8.71 10.11
CA LEU A 162 2.01 -8.00 9.44
C LEU A 162 2.57 -6.92 8.48
N GLY A 163 3.49 -7.31 7.65
CA GLY A 163 4.18 -6.49 6.66
C GLY A 163 5.30 -7.26 6.00
N ASN A 164 6.13 -6.57 5.25
CA ASN A 164 7.34 -7.14 4.66
C ASN A 164 8.57 -6.36 5.12
N ASP A 165 9.68 -7.06 5.24
CA ASP A 165 10.96 -6.46 5.62
C ASP A 165 11.79 -6.12 4.38
N LEU A 166 12.17 -4.84 4.26
CA LEU A 166 13.03 -4.30 3.20
C LEU A 166 14.40 -4.00 3.80
N LEU A 167 15.36 -4.90 3.62
CA LEU A 167 16.71 -4.77 4.17
C LEU A 167 17.55 -3.80 3.33
N GLY A 168 18.12 -2.80 3.98
CA GLY A 168 18.93 -1.78 3.34
C GLY A 168 20.03 -1.23 4.24
N GLU A 169 20.53 -0.06 3.92
CA GLU A 169 21.57 0.61 4.68
C GLU A 169 20.99 1.56 5.73
N LEU A 170 21.72 1.73 6.85
CA LEU A 170 21.36 2.66 7.91
C LEU A 170 21.26 4.09 7.35
N GLY A 171 20.15 4.76 7.60
CA GLY A 171 19.92 6.12 7.13
C GLY A 171 19.39 6.22 5.69
N THR A 172 19.07 5.10 5.03
CA THR A 172 18.36 5.10 3.75
C THR A 172 17.09 5.95 3.87
N PRO A 173 16.87 6.95 3.00
CA PRO A 173 15.67 7.77 3.03
C PRO A 173 14.42 6.95 2.71
N ILE A 174 13.39 7.14 3.54
CA ILE A 174 12.07 6.52 3.41
C ILE A 174 11.09 7.60 2.97
N VAL A 175 10.26 7.28 1.98
CA VAL A 175 9.26 8.21 1.44
C VAL A 175 7.84 7.68 1.62
N ALA A 176 6.87 8.59 1.64
CA ALA A 176 5.46 8.22 1.66
C ALA A 176 5.08 7.48 0.38
N VAL A 177 4.47 6.31 0.51
CA VAL A 177 4.00 5.51 -0.64
C VAL A 177 2.84 6.19 -1.34
N GLU A 178 1.89 6.68 -0.59
CA GLU A 178 0.71 7.42 -1.03
C GLU A 178 0.61 8.72 -0.24
N GLY A 179 -0.03 9.73 -0.79
CA GLY A 179 -0.35 10.96 -0.06
C GLY A 179 -1.38 10.70 1.05
N GLY A 180 -1.28 11.46 2.12
CA GLY A 180 -2.16 11.27 3.26
C GLY A 180 -1.84 12.20 4.44
N VAL A 181 -2.40 11.87 5.58
CA VAL A 181 -2.18 12.53 6.85
C VAL A 181 -1.25 11.69 7.71
N VAL A 182 -0.24 12.28 8.31
CA VAL A 182 0.57 11.63 9.33
C VAL A 182 -0.31 11.40 10.57
N GLU A 183 -0.85 10.21 10.71
CA GLU A 183 -1.80 9.89 11.77
C GLU A 183 -1.11 9.51 13.07
N ALA A 184 0.07 8.90 12.98
CA ALA A 184 0.79 8.45 14.16
C ALA A 184 2.30 8.53 13.95
N MET A 185 3.01 9.00 14.96
CA MET A 185 4.46 8.96 15.08
C MET A 185 4.87 8.45 16.46
N GLY A 186 6.14 8.28 16.71
CA GLY A 186 6.66 7.94 18.03
C GLY A 186 7.15 6.52 18.17
N TRP A 187 7.40 6.13 19.41
CA TRP A 187 7.96 4.84 19.80
C TRP A 187 6.87 3.83 20.14
N ASN A 188 7.05 2.61 19.68
CA ASN A 188 6.42 1.46 20.32
C ASN A 188 7.43 0.32 20.54
N ARG A 189 7.16 -0.57 21.49
CA ARG A 189 8.11 -1.61 21.90
C ARG A 189 8.50 -2.60 20.80
N TYR A 190 7.64 -2.79 19.79
CA TYR A 190 7.86 -3.73 18.70
C TYR A 190 8.50 -3.04 17.49
N GLY A 191 7.87 -2.01 16.96
CA GLY A 191 8.31 -1.28 15.78
C GLY A 191 9.42 -0.25 16.02
N GLY A 192 9.75 0.04 17.28
CA GLY A 192 10.69 1.12 17.59
C GLY A 192 10.13 2.48 17.18
N TRP A 193 10.94 3.34 16.60
CA TRP A 193 10.49 4.56 15.95
C TRP A 193 9.66 4.21 14.71
N ARG A 194 8.47 4.76 14.61
CA ARG A 194 7.50 4.45 13.56
C ARG A 194 6.76 5.68 13.05
N ILE A 195 6.22 5.57 11.83
CA ILE A 195 5.26 6.51 11.24
C ILE A 195 4.08 5.70 10.71
N GLY A 196 2.88 6.21 10.93
CA GLY A 196 1.64 5.75 10.32
C GLY A 196 1.03 6.87 9.48
N ILE A 197 0.73 6.58 8.21
CA ILE A 197 0.12 7.54 7.28
C ILE A 197 -1.24 7.01 6.86
N ARG A 198 -2.30 7.79 7.11
CA ARG A 198 -3.66 7.54 6.65
C ARG A 198 -3.85 8.15 5.27
N SER A 199 -4.24 7.34 4.26
CA SER A 199 -4.59 7.86 2.93
C SER A 199 -5.70 8.90 3.01
N PHE A 200 -5.75 9.84 2.07
CA PHE A 200 -6.76 10.90 2.08
C PHE A 200 -8.21 10.38 2.02
N ASP A 201 -8.46 9.26 1.34
CA ASP A 201 -9.77 8.60 1.32
C ASP A 201 -10.07 7.76 2.57
N SER A 202 -9.17 7.77 3.56
CA SER A 202 -9.24 7.05 4.84
C SER A 202 -9.34 5.52 4.72
N LYS A 203 -9.03 4.92 3.57
CA LYS A 203 -9.17 3.49 3.32
C LYS A 203 -7.92 2.68 3.62
N ARG A 204 -6.76 3.31 3.62
CA ARG A 204 -5.44 2.68 3.79
C ARG A 204 -4.67 3.34 4.91
N TYR A 205 -3.99 2.52 5.72
CA TYR A 205 -3.02 2.99 6.71
C TYR A 205 -1.68 2.34 6.43
N TYR A 206 -0.72 3.15 6.08
CA TYR A 206 0.64 2.74 5.77
C TYR A 206 1.50 2.83 7.01
N TYR A 207 2.14 1.72 7.37
CA TYR A 207 2.96 1.60 8.56
C TYR A 207 4.43 1.43 8.19
N TYR A 208 5.27 2.32 8.71
CA TYR A 208 6.71 2.36 8.50
C TYR A 208 7.40 2.26 9.86
N ALA A 209 8.18 1.19 10.10
CA ALA A 209 8.78 0.95 11.41
C ALA A 209 10.27 0.62 11.34
N HIS A 210 10.90 0.48 12.51
CA HIS A 210 12.32 0.30 12.72
C HIS A 210 13.17 1.47 12.21
N LEU A 211 12.63 2.69 12.31
CA LEU A 211 13.31 3.89 11.84
C LEU A 211 14.61 4.14 12.65
N GLN A 212 15.42 5.06 12.14
CA GLN A 212 16.76 5.35 12.66
C GLN A 212 16.72 5.88 14.09
N LYS A 213 17.62 5.40 14.93
CA LYS A 213 17.88 5.94 16.26
C LYS A 213 18.34 7.40 16.16
N ASP A 214 17.91 8.24 17.11
CA ASP A 214 18.26 9.67 17.27
C ASP A 214 17.79 10.60 16.12
N ARG A 215 17.45 10.04 14.93
CA ARG A 215 17.00 10.78 13.76
C ARG A 215 15.99 9.96 12.94
N PRO A 216 14.86 9.59 13.50
CA PRO A 216 13.91 8.72 12.80
C PRO A 216 13.16 9.41 11.66
N TYR A 217 12.87 10.70 11.79
CA TYR A 217 11.92 11.42 10.95
C TYR A 217 12.58 12.46 10.05
N ALA A 218 11.88 12.82 8.99
CA ALA A 218 12.20 14.02 8.22
C ALA A 218 12.14 15.27 9.10
N PRO A 219 13.04 16.24 8.92
CA PRO A 219 13.01 17.48 9.70
C PRO A 219 11.68 18.19 9.59
N GLY A 220 11.10 18.57 10.73
CA GLY A 220 9.85 19.32 10.82
C GLY A 220 8.57 18.49 10.66
N LEU A 221 8.65 17.21 10.34
CA LEU A 221 7.47 16.34 10.22
C LEU A 221 6.82 16.08 11.59
N ALA A 222 5.51 16.24 11.67
CA ALA A 222 4.71 16.05 12.87
C ALA A 222 3.40 15.29 12.59
N GLU A 223 2.77 14.77 13.63
CA GLU A 223 1.41 14.23 13.55
C GLU A 223 0.43 15.33 13.13
N GLY A 224 -0.47 15.00 12.22
CA GLY A 224 -1.42 15.92 11.60
C GLY A 224 -0.92 16.54 10.29
N ASP A 225 0.36 16.44 9.97
CA ASP A 225 0.89 16.98 8.71
C ASP A 225 0.34 16.22 7.51
N LEU A 226 0.14 16.97 6.42
CA LEU A 226 -0.18 16.41 5.11
C LEU A 226 1.12 16.09 4.37
N VAL A 227 1.20 14.89 3.81
CA VAL A 227 2.31 14.46 2.96
C VAL A 227 1.81 14.07 1.59
N GLN A 228 2.58 14.39 0.56
CA GLN A 228 2.35 13.90 -0.79
C GLN A 228 3.08 12.56 -1.01
N ALA A 229 2.57 11.74 -1.93
CA ALA A 229 3.28 10.55 -2.34
C ALA A 229 4.71 10.89 -2.79
N GLY A 230 5.72 10.16 -2.32
CA GLY A 230 7.14 10.42 -2.61
C GLY A 230 7.83 11.49 -1.75
N ASP A 231 7.14 12.12 -0.80
CA ASP A 231 7.78 13.01 0.17
C ASP A 231 8.64 12.23 1.15
N LEU A 232 9.79 12.80 1.53
CA LEU A 232 10.62 12.25 2.60
C LEU A 232 9.85 12.25 3.92
N ILE A 233 9.75 11.09 4.57
CA ILE A 233 9.10 10.95 5.87
C ILE A 233 10.05 10.53 6.99
N GLY A 234 11.16 9.85 6.67
CA GLY A 234 12.08 9.38 7.68
C GLY A 234 13.28 8.63 7.13
N PHE A 235 13.99 7.94 8.01
CA PHE A 235 15.21 7.24 7.68
C PHE A 235 15.21 5.82 8.23
N MET A 236 15.67 4.87 7.41
CA MET A 236 15.78 3.47 7.78
C MET A 236 16.77 3.25 8.92
N GLY A 237 16.39 2.39 9.86
CA GLY A 237 17.21 2.03 11.00
C GLY A 237 17.08 0.58 11.41
N ARG A 238 17.16 0.33 12.72
CA ARG A 238 17.00 -0.97 13.35
C ARG A 238 16.50 -0.84 14.80
N THR A 239 15.71 0.20 15.07
CA THR A 239 15.13 0.43 16.40
C THR A 239 13.94 -0.50 16.66
N GLY A 240 13.63 -0.74 17.92
CA GLY A 240 12.50 -1.57 18.35
C GLY A 240 12.95 -2.77 19.18
N TYR A 241 12.00 -3.69 19.41
CA TYR A 241 12.14 -4.86 20.30
C TYR A 241 12.73 -4.49 21.68
N SER A 242 12.21 -3.40 22.26
CA SER A 242 12.66 -2.84 23.51
C SER A 242 11.56 -2.04 24.21
N ASP A 243 11.43 -2.20 25.52
CA ASP A 243 10.58 -1.36 26.35
C ASP A 243 11.20 0.04 26.61
N ARG A 244 12.51 0.17 26.35
CA ARG A 244 13.22 1.44 26.42
C ARG A 244 13.18 2.10 25.05
N GLU A 245 12.80 3.36 25.03
CA GLU A 245 12.79 4.20 23.83
C GLU A 245 14.19 4.41 23.26
N ASN A 246 14.26 4.61 21.96
CA ASN A 246 15.48 5.00 21.23
C ASN A 246 16.61 3.97 21.31
N VAL A 247 16.28 2.69 21.26
CA VAL A 247 17.24 1.58 21.33
C VAL A 247 17.28 0.79 20.03
N ASN A 248 18.49 0.54 19.51
CA ASN A 248 18.77 -0.36 18.40
C ASN A 248 18.89 -1.81 18.92
N ASN A 249 17.78 -2.53 19.03
CA ASN A 249 17.77 -3.91 19.52
C ASN A 249 17.42 -4.94 18.45
N ILE A 250 17.34 -4.51 17.20
CA ILE A 250 17.17 -5.38 16.03
C ILE A 250 18.54 -5.55 15.37
N GLU A 251 18.88 -6.76 14.95
CA GLU A 251 20.18 -7.06 14.38
C GLU A 251 20.36 -6.44 12.98
N ALA A 252 19.42 -6.70 12.09
CA ALA A 252 19.48 -6.25 10.71
C ALA A 252 18.87 -4.83 10.54
N VAL A 253 19.53 -4.00 9.74
CA VAL A 253 18.96 -2.73 9.29
C VAL A 253 17.91 -3.00 8.24
N HIS A 254 16.66 -2.58 8.48
CA HIS A 254 15.56 -2.75 7.53
C HIS A 254 14.43 -1.77 7.82
N LEU A 255 13.61 -1.55 6.81
CA LEU A 255 12.28 -0.98 6.96
C LEU A 255 11.29 -2.14 7.09
N HIS A 256 10.53 -2.20 8.18
CA HIS A 256 9.30 -2.96 8.22
C HIS A 256 8.19 -2.08 7.61
N PHE A 257 7.61 -2.55 6.49
CA PHE A 257 6.55 -1.86 5.78
C PHE A 257 5.28 -2.70 5.77
N GLY A 258 4.18 -2.12 6.26
CA GLY A 258 2.87 -2.75 6.33
C GLY A 258 1.76 -1.89 5.74
N LEU A 259 0.70 -2.52 5.31
CA LEU A 259 -0.53 -1.89 4.83
C LEU A 259 -1.74 -2.49 5.52
N GLU A 260 -2.44 -1.66 6.27
CA GLU A 260 -3.72 -1.97 6.89
C GLU A 260 -4.86 -1.41 6.04
N LEU A 261 -5.89 -2.22 5.82
CA LEU A 261 -7.14 -1.79 5.20
C LEU A 261 -8.13 -1.35 6.27
N VAL A 262 -8.69 -0.16 6.12
CA VAL A 262 -9.62 0.45 7.07
C VAL A 262 -11.00 0.59 6.41
N PRO A 263 -11.84 -0.45 6.45
CA PRO A 263 -13.19 -0.39 5.90
C PRO A 263 -14.11 0.57 6.67
N GLU A 264 -13.87 0.69 7.96
CA GLU A 264 -14.62 1.54 8.90
C GLU A 264 -13.67 2.11 9.95
N GLU A 265 -13.88 3.35 10.38
CA GLU A 265 -13.05 4.03 11.36
C GLU A 265 -12.96 3.28 12.71
N SER A 266 -14.03 2.54 13.06
CA SER A 266 -14.09 1.70 14.25
C SER A 266 -13.12 0.51 14.25
N ARG A 267 -12.44 0.24 13.14
CA ARG A 267 -11.54 -0.90 12.94
C ARG A 267 -10.06 -0.54 12.98
N LYS A 268 -9.71 0.52 13.68
CA LYS A 268 -8.31 0.89 13.92
C LYS A 268 -7.86 0.52 15.34
N GLU A 269 -6.57 0.64 15.59
CA GLU A 269 -5.97 0.59 16.92
C GLU A 269 -6.27 -0.71 17.68
N CYS A 270 -5.89 -1.84 17.10
CA CYS A 270 -6.11 -3.18 17.66
C CYS A 270 -7.59 -3.61 17.68
N ASN A 271 -8.46 -2.92 16.94
CA ASN A 271 -9.88 -3.27 16.87
C ASN A 271 -10.26 -3.83 15.49
N ALA A 272 -10.06 -5.12 15.30
CA ALA A 272 -10.36 -5.84 14.05
C ALA A 272 -9.60 -5.28 12.81
N GLU A 273 -8.35 -4.92 13.00
CA GLU A 273 -7.41 -4.52 11.94
C GLU A 273 -7.32 -5.58 10.84
N ILE A 274 -7.15 -5.14 9.60
CA ILE A 274 -7.00 -6.01 8.43
C ILE A 274 -5.69 -5.66 7.71
N TRP A 275 -4.66 -6.44 7.93
CA TRP A 275 -3.36 -6.30 7.28
C TRP A 275 -3.27 -7.16 6.03
N ILE A 276 -2.68 -6.63 4.97
CA ILE A 276 -2.49 -7.37 3.72
C ILE A 276 -1.02 -7.58 3.38
N ASP A 277 -0.74 -8.67 2.69
CA ASP A 277 0.58 -8.91 2.10
C ASP A 277 0.88 -7.85 1.04
N VAL A 278 1.98 -7.11 1.23
CA VAL A 278 2.40 -6.04 0.33
C VAL A 278 3.55 -6.45 -0.61
N TYR A 279 3.98 -7.71 -0.62
CA TYR A 279 5.13 -8.15 -1.41
C TYR A 279 5.00 -7.81 -2.90
N SER A 280 3.92 -8.22 -3.54
CA SER A 280 3.67 -7.93 -4.95
C SER A 280 3.49 -6.43 -5.22
N LEU A 281 2.90 -5.71 -4.27
CA LEU A 281 2.68 -4.27 -4.36
C LEU A 281 4.01 -3.50 -4.30
N VAL A 282 4.86 -3.77 -3.33
CA VAL A 282 6.19 -3.14 -3.23
C VAL A 282 7.03 -3.41 -4.48
N ARG A 283 6.96 -4.62 -5.04
CA ARG A 283 7.61 -4.93 -6.33
C ARG A 283 7.07 -4.11 -7.49
N LEU A 284 5.77 -3.80 -7.51
CA LEU A 284 5.18 -2.91 -8.51
C LEU A 284 5.72 -1.49 -8.36
N LEU A 285 5.73 -0.98 -7.12
CA LEU A 285 6.21 0.36 -6.79
C LEU A 285 7.72 0.54 -6.99
N ASP A 286 8.50 -0.53 -6.98
CA ASP A 286 9.96 -0.47 -7.18
C ASP A 286 10.37 0.14 -8.53
N SER A 287 9.50 0.09 -9.52
CA SER A 287 9.68 0.78 -10.80
C SER A 287 9.40 2.29 -10.75
N HIS A 288 8.85 2.80 -9.64
CA HIS A 288 8.47 4.20 -9.45
C HIS A 288 8.99 4.72 -8.11
N ARG A 289 10.24 5.19 -8.11
CA ARG A 289 10.93 5.69 -6.92
C ARG A 289 11.02 7.20 -6.94
N SER A 290 10.86 7.83 -5.78
CA SER A 290 11.00 9.27 -5.63
C SER A 290 12.47 9.66 -5.59
N SER A 291 12.87 10.56 -6.50
CA SER A 291 14.18 11.19 -6.47
C SER A 291 14.22 12.28 -5.40
N LEU A 292 15.24 12.22 -4.56
CA LEU A 292 15.51 13.19 -3.53
C LEU A 292 16.83 13.93 -3.81
N ARG A 293 16.89 15.22 -3.48
CA ARG A 293 18.13 16.02 -3.49
C ARG A 293 18.47 16.46 -2.08
N LYS A 294 19.75 16.48 -1.78
CA LYS A 294 20.26 17.05 -0.52
C LYS A 294 20.30 18.57 -0.63
N THR A 295 19.79 19.25 0.38
CA THR A 295 19.83 20.70 0.54
C THR A 295 20.50 21.03 1.87
N ASP A 296 20.74 22.31 2.16
CA ASP A 296 21.30 22.74 3.44
C ASP A 296 20.36 22.38 4.62
N ASP A 297 19.05 22.39 4.38
CA ASP A 297 18.01 22.05 5.35
C ASP A 297 17.72 20.54 5.45
N GLY A 298 18.40 19.71 4.65
CA GLY A 298 18.20 18.26 4.63
C GLY A 298 17.87 17.70 3.24
N TRP A 299 17.02 16.70 3.18
CA TRP A 299 16.62 16.07 1.93
C TRP A 299 15.24 16.56 1.50
N GLN A 300 15.07 16.87 0.22
CA GLN A 300 13.82 17.30 -0.40
C GLN A 300 13.59 16.50 -1.69
N ARG A 301 12.32 16.39 -2.12
CA ARG A 301 12.01 15.88 -3.44
C ARG A 301 12.74 16.68 -4.51
N ALA A 302 13.31 16.00 -5.51
CA ALA A 302 14.11 16.62 -6.55
C ALA A 302 13.28 17.42 -7.57
N TYR A 303 11.96 17.19 -7.61
CA TYR A 303 11.00 17.87 -8.50
C TYR A 303 9.68 18.17 -7.79
N PRO A 304 8.99 19.26 -8.14
CA PRO A 304 7.63 19.53 -7.66
C PRO A 304 6.63 18.47 -8.19
N TYR A 305 5.70 18.10 -7.33
CA TYR A 305 4.67 17.11 -7.61
C TYR A 305 3.34 17.58 -7.00
N ARG A 306 2.25 17.33 -7.68
CA ARG A 306 0.89 17.54 -7.19
C ARG A 306 0.03 16.33 -7.50
N ASP A 307 -0.61 15.80 -6.49
CA ASP A 307 -1.68 14.82 -6.66
C ASP A 307 -2.98 15.56 -6.97
N LEU A 308 -3.45 15.47 -8.21
CA LEU A 308 -4.62 16.23 -8.68
C LEU A 308 -5.93 15.69 -8.12
N ASP A 309 -5.95 14.42 -7.70
CA ASP A 309 -7.13 13.84 -7.06
C ASP A 309 -7.29 14.33 -5.61
N THR A 310 -6.23 14.84 -5.01
CA THR A 310 -6.21 15.31 -3.61
C THR A 310 -6.37 16.82 -3.47
N GLU A 311 -6.21 17.61 -4.53
CA GLU A 311 -6.51 19.06 -4.48
C GLU A 311 -7.96 19.36 -4.07
N MET A 312 -8.87 18.40 -4.26
CA MET A 312 -10.25 18.48 -3.78
C MET A 312 -10.39 18.37 -2.24
N TRP A 313 -9.38 17.84 -1.53
CA TRP A 313 -9.41 17.67 -0.07
C TRP A 313 -8.83 18.85 0.71
N SER A 314 -7.96 19.63 0.10
CA SER A 314 -7.34 20.81 0.73
C SER A 314 -8.20 22.07 0.69
N GLY A 315 -9.38 22.02 0.10
CA GLY A 315 -10.31 23.15 -0.09
C GLY A 315 -11.63 23.06 0.72
N SER A 316 -11.75 22.11 1.65
CA SER A 316 -12.95 21.95 2.50
C SER A 316 -12.69 22.30 3.95
#